data_f63cb1c8d6313ad29531685ca714c0ca
#
_entry.id   f63cb1c8d6313ad29531685ca714c0ca
#
_cell.length_a   1.000
_cell.length_b   1.000
_cell.length_c   1.000
_cell.angle_alpha   90.00
_cell.angle_beta   90.00
_cell.angle_gamma   90.00
#
_symmetry.space_group_name_H-M   'P 1'
#
loop_
_entity.id
_entity.type
_entity.pdbx_description
1 polymer ?
#
loop_
_entity_poly.entity_id
_entity_poly.type
_entity_poly.pdbx_seq_one_letter_code
_entity_poly.pdbx_strand_id
1 'polypeptide(L)'
;MCGLLGMLTAHHNAVDFVPAIERALPCMRHRGPDEAGSWHDTDAVFGFNRLSIIDIAHSHQPLQWGPEGEPDRYAMTFNGEIYNYVELRKELQNLGY
;
A
#
# COMPACT_ATOMS: atom_id res chain seq x y z
N MET A 1 8.25 -12.27 3.55
CA MET A 1 8.25 -11.08 2.67
C MET A 1 6.87 -10.93 2.06
N CYS A 2 6.31 -9.73 2.11
CA CYS A 2 4.97 -9.41 1.59
C CYS A 2 4.85 -9.64 0.07
N GLY A 3 3.63 -9.69 -0.43
CA GLY A 3 3.31 -9.69 -1.85
C GLY A 3 2.60 -8.40 -2.24
N LEU A 4 2.93 -7.83 -3.37
CA LEU A 4 2.21 -6.68 -3.90
C LEU A 4 1.89 -6.84 -5.38
N LEU A 5 0.75 -6.31 -5.78
CA LEU A 5 0.25 -6.22 -7.14
C LEU A 5 -0.09 -4.77 -7.43
N GLY A 6 0.04 -4.36 -8.68
CA GLY A 6 -0.42 -3.05 -9.10
C GLY A 6 -0.72 -3.03 -10.59
N MET A 7 -1.68 -2.20 -10.95
CA MET A 7 -2.00 -1.86 -12.34
C MET A 7 -2.23 -0.36 -12.44
N LEU A 8 -1.64 0.25 -13.43
CA LEU A 8 -1.88 1.62 -13.83
C LEU A 8 -2.55 1.61 -15.20
N THR A 9 -3.52 2.47 -15.42
CA THR A 9 -4.25 2.58 -16.69
C THR A 9 -4.17 4.01 -17.23
N ALA A 10 -3.99 4.12 -18.54
CA ALA A 10 -3.96 5.42 -19.22
C ALA A 10 -5.24 5.69 -20.04
N HIS A 11 -6.00 4.66 -20.39
CA HIS A 11 -7.14 4.73 -21.32
C HIS A 11 -8.39 3.99 -20.83
N HIS A 12 -8.32 3.35 -19.66
CA HIS A 12 -9.41 2.60 -19.06
C HIS A 12 -9.59 3.04 -17.61
N ASN A 13 -10.76 2.82 -17.05
CA ASN A 13 -10.97 3.01 -15.62
C ASN A 13 -10.34 1.84 -14.85
N ALA A 14 -9.40 2.11 -13.95
CA ALA A 14 -8.71 1.09 -13.16
C ALA A 14 -9.67 0.27 -12.28
N VAL A 15 -10.84 0.82 -11.93
CA VAL A 15 -11.91 0.13 -11.20
C VAL A 15 -12.35 -1.15 -11.91
N ASP A 16 -12.31 -1.20 -13.23
CA ASP A 16 -12.69 -2.37 -14.02
C ASP A 16 -11.77 -3.58 -13.77
N PHE A 17 -10.55 -3.32 -13.27
CA PHE A 17 -9.53 -4.33 -12.97
C PHE A 17 -9.52 -4.78 -11.51
N VAL A 18 -10.28 -4.15 -10.62
CA VAL A 18 -10.39 -4.54 -9.20
C VAL A 18 -10.70 -6.02 -9.05
N PRO A 19 -11.69 -6.62 -9.76
CA PRO A 19 -11.96 -8.05 -9.63
C PRO A 19 -10.79 -8.95 -10.07
N ALA A 20 -9.96 -8.49 -10.98
CA ALA A 20 -8.77 -9.24 -11.42
C ALA A 20 -7.69 -9.23 -10.32
N ILE A 21 -7.44 -8.09 -9.70
CA ILE A 21 -6.52 -7.95 -8.57
C ILE A 21 -6.98 -8.79 -7.38
N GLU A 22 -8.26 -8.73 -7.02
CA GLU A 22 -8.82 -9.51 -5.92
C GLU A 22 -8.71 -11.03 -6.15
N ARG A 23 -8.90 -11.50 -7.38
CA ARG A 23 -8.67 -12.93 -7.73
C ARG A 23 -7.19 -13.32 -7.71
N ALA A 24 -6.29 -12.39 -7.96
CA ALA A 24 -4.84 -12.65 -7.98
C ALA A 24 -4.22 -12.64 -6.56
N LEU A 25 -4.78 -11.90 -5.62
CA LEU A 25 -4.28 -11.82 -4.24
C LEU A 25 -4.12 -13.19 -3.56
N PRO A 26 -5.08 -14.13 -3.64
CA PRO A 26 -4.91 -15.47 -3.07
C PRO A 26 -3.74 -16.25 -3.64
N CYS A 27 -3.37 -16.01 -4.91
CA CYS A 27 -2.22 -16.68 -5.54
C CYS A 27 -0.88 -16.29 -4.88
N MET A 28 -0.83 -15.12 -4.24
CA MET A 28 0.35 -14.62 -3.52
C MET A 28 0.26 -14.79 -2.00
N ARG A 29 -0.73 -15.52 -1.48
CA ARG A 29 -0.91 -15.69 -0.02
C ARG A 29 0.31 -16.29 0.67
N HIS A 30 1.09 -17.10 -0.03
CA HIS A 30 2.36 -17.65 0.48
C HIS A 30 3.41 -16.56 0.78
N ARG A 31 3.28 -15.36 0.22
CA ARG A 31 4.17 -14.22 0.46
C ARG A 31 3.77 -13.44 1.72
N GLY A 32 2.47 -13.36 1.98
CA GLY A 32 1.93 -12.61 3.11
C GLY A 32 0.60 -13.20 3.54
N PRO A 33 0.61 -14.19 4.46
CA PRO A 33 -0.58 -14.92 4.86
C PRO A 33 -1.46 -14.19 5.87
N ASP A 34 -0.94 -13.11 6.49
CA ASP A 34 -1.55 -12.53 7.70
C ASP A 34 -2.68 -11.56 7.37
N GLU A 35 -2.53 -10.82 6.27
CA GLU A 35 -3.53 -9.82 5.85
C GLU A 35 -3.53 -9.65 4.33
N ALA A 36 -4.68 -9.35 3.76
CA ALA A 36 -4.83 -8.93 2.37
C ALA A 36 -5.59 -7.62 2.30
N GLY A 37 -5.15 -6.71 1.45
CA GLY A 37 -5.79 -5.43 1.23
C GLY A 37 -5.78 -5.03 -0.24
N SER A 38 -6.71 -4.18 -0.63
CA SER A 38 -6.73 -3.54 -1.95
C SER A 38 -7.13 -2.07 -1.83
N TRP A 39 -6.68 -1.29 -2.79
CA TRP A 39 -7.03 0.11 -2.96
C TRP A 39 -7.11 0.42 -4.46
N HIS A 40 -7.97 1.34 -4.84
CA HIS A 40 -8.11 1.79 -6.23
C HIS A 40 -8.64 3.22 -6.33
N ASP A 41 -8.32 3.83 -7.45
CA ASP A 41 -8.97 5.03 -7.98
C ASP A 41 -9.26 4.84 -9.48
N THR A 42 -9.42 5.91 -10.24
CA THR A 42 -9.69 5.85 -11.69
C THR A 42 -8.47 5.43 -12.51
N ASP A 43 -7.27 5.65 -12.01
CA ASP A 43 -6.01 5.49 -12.73
C ASP A 43 -5.19 4.29 -12.27
N ALA A 44 -5.40 3.85 -11.02
CA ALA A 44 -4.60 2.80 -10.39
C ALA A 44 -5.44 1.84 -9.56
N VAL A 45 -4.98 0.60 -9.48
CA VAL A 45 -5.43 -0.39 -8.50
C VAL A 45 -4.23 -1.10 -7.89
N PHE A 46 -4.20 -1.21 -6.56
CA PHE A 46 -3.17 -1.91 -5.80
C PHE A 46 -3.78 -3.05 -5.01
N GLY A 47 -3.04 -4.15 -4.91
CA GLY A 47 -3.32 -5.25 -4.01
C GLY A 47 -2.09 -5.60 -3.18
N PHE A 48 -2.30 -5.99 -1.93
CA PHE A 48 -1.23 -6.28 -0.98
C PHE A 48 -1.56 -7.50 -0.13
N ASN A 49 -0.59 -8.41 0.01
CA ASN A 49 -0.60 -9.50 0.99
C ASN A 49 0.52 -9.27 1.98
N ARG A 50 0.18 -9.13 3.26
CA ARG A 50 1.07 -8.76 4.33
C ARG A 50 1.62 -9.98 5.07
N LEU A 51 2.92 -9.96 5.34
CA LEU A 51 3.57 -10.70 6.39
C LEU A 51 3.85 -9.73 7.54
N SER A 52 3.15 -9.89 8.64
CA SER A 52 3.19 -8.97 9.79
C SER A 52 4.38 -9.30 10.69
N ILE A 53 5.44 -8.50 10.63
CA ILE A 53 6.64 -8.65 11.47
C ILE A 53 6.75 -7.53 12.49
N ILE A 54 6.54 -6.27 12.05
CA ILE A 54 6.64 -5.06 12.86
C ILE A 54 5.34 -4.27 12.76
N ASP A 55 4.93 -3.64 13.85
CA ASP A 55 3.74 -2.78 13.96
C ASP A 55 2.47 -3.44 13.40
N ILE A 56 2.12 -4.57 13.98
CA ILE A 56 1.02 -5.43 13.50
C ILE A 56 -0.30 -4.66 13.42
N ALA A 57 -0.54 -3.76 14.37
CA ALA A 57 -1.82 -3.07 14.51
C ALA A 57 -2.01 -1.84 13.59
N HIS A 58 -0.92 -1.22 13.10
CA HIS A 58 -1.02 0.09 12.45
C HIS A 58 -0.45 0.16 11.03
N SER A 59 0.22 -0.89 10.55
CA SER A 59 0.85 -0.90 9.23
C SER A 59 0.01 -1.61 8.17
N HIS A 60 -1.30 -1.36 8.17
CA HIS A 60 -2.19 -1.87 7.11
C HIS A 60 -1.79 -1.29 5.75
N GLN A 61 -1.87 -2.12 4.70
CA GLN A 61 -1.56 -1.69 3.35
C GLN A 61 -2.64 -2.15 2.36
N PRO A 62 -2.85 -1.42 1.27
CA PRO A 62 -2.19 -0.16 0.86
C PRO A 62 -2.39 0.99 1.85
N LEU A 63 -1.30 1.70 2.15
CA LEU A 63 -1.32 2.86 3.03
C LEU A 63 -1.85 4.06 2.26
N GLN A 64 -2.78 4.80 2.87
CA GLN A 64 -3.30 6.06 2.34
C GLN A 64 -2.84 7.21 3.22
N TRP A 65 -2.45 8.30 2.60
CA TRP A 65 -2.03 9.50 3.30
C TRP A 65 -2.20 10.74 2.43
N GLY A 66 -2.41 11.87 3.08
CA GLY A 66 -2.45 13.18 2.44
C GLY A 66 -2.39 14.30 3.46
N PRO A 67 -2.14 15.53 3.00
CA PRO A 67 -2.17 16.72 3.84
C PRO A 67 -3.59 17.02 4.33
N GLU A 68 -3.70 17.96 5.25
CA GLU A 68 -4.99 18.45 5.74
C GLU A 68 -5.85 18.93 4.57
N GLY A 69 -7.08 18.41 4.49
CA GLY A 69 -8.02 18.66 3.39
C GLY A 69 -7.96 17.67 2.23
N GLU A 70 -6.89 16.87 2.11
CA GLU A 70 -6.72 15.85 1.08
C GLU A 70 -6.19 14.53 1.67
N PRO A 71 -6.90 13.87 2.60
CA PRO A 71 -6.38 12.75 3.37
C PRO A 71 -5.99 11.53 2.53
N ASP A 72 -6.57 11.37 1.35
CA ASP A 72 -6.38 10.23 0.46
C ASP A 72 -5.56 10.56 -0.80
N ARG A 73 -4.78 11.63 -0.75
CA ARG A 73 -4.01 12.11 -1.91
C ARG A 73 -2.98 11.10 -2.41
N TYR A 74 -2.39 10.35 -1.51
CA TYR A 74 -1.37 9.35 -1.84
C TYR A 74 -1.81 7.97 -1.39
N ALA A 75 -1.56 6.97 -2.22
CA ALA A 75 -1.67 5.56 -1.88
C ALA A 75 -0.34 4.86 -2.13
N MET A 76 0.09 4.03 -1.19
CA MET A 76 1.38 3.36 -1.27
C MET A 76 1.27 1.89 -0.85
N THR A 77 1.94 1.03 -1.61
CA THR A 77 2.30 -0.32 -1.18
C THR A 77 3.81 -0.43 -1.09
N PHE A 78 4.31 -1.02 0.00
CA PHE A 78 5.74 -1.12 0.24
C PHE A 78 6.10 -2.50 0.82
N ASN A 79 7.01 -3.18 0.16
CA ASN A 79 7.59 -4.43 0.65
C ASN A 79 9.08 -4.21 0.96
N GLY A 80 9.39 -3.81 2.17
CA GLY A 80 10.75 -3.52 2.62
C GLY A 80 10.79 -3.02 4.05
N GLU A 81 11.98 -2.60 4.47
CA GLU A 81 12.27 -2.02 5.78
C GLU A 81 13.06 -0.73 5.61
N ILE A 82 12.72 0.29 6.39
CA ILE A 82 13.47 1.54 6.46
C ILE A 82 14.21 1.54 7.80
N TYR A 83 15.44 1.05 7.80
CA TYR A 83 16.21 0.82 9.05
C TYR A 83 16.53 2.09 9.81
N ASN A 84 16.74 3.21 9.12
CA ASN A 84 17.02 4.53 9.70
C ASN A 84 15.75 5.39 9.82
N TYR A 85 14.59 4.78 10.02
CA TYR A 85 13.31 5.50 10.06
C TYR A 85 13.23 6.53 11.21
N VAL A 86 13.93 6.29 12.31
CA VAL A 86 13.95 7.20 13.47
C VAL A 86 14.62 8.51 13.11
N GLU A 87 15.77 8.45 12.45
CA GLU A 87 16.52 9.60 11.97
C GLU A 87 15.75 10.38 10.92
N LEU A 88 15.22 9.68 9.93
CA LEU A 88 14.41 10.28 8.86
C LEU A 88 13.15 10.96 9.41
N ARG A 89 12.49 10.36 10.39
CA ARG A 89 11.32 10.96 11.03
C ARG A 89 11.68 12.30 11.71
N LYS A 90 12.82 12.38 12.40
CA LYS A 90 13.27 13.61 13.02
C LYS A 90 13.58 14.70 12.00
N GLU A 91 14.22 14.33 10.90
CA GLU A 91 14.50 15.28 9.80
C GLU A 91 13.20 15.82 9.20
N LEU A 92 12.24 14.95 8.88
CA LEU A 92 10.95 15.36 8.34
C LEU A 92 10.18 16.26 9.30
N GLN A 93 10.13 15.92 10.60
CA GLN A 93 9.51 16.77 11.62
C GLN A 93 10.16 18.14 11.71
N ASN A 94 11.49 18.24 11.62
CA ASN A 94 12.22 19.52 11.61
C ASN A 94 11.92 20.35 10.36
N LEU A 95 11.53 19.71 9.25
CA LEU A 95 11.13 20.37 8.02
C LEU A 95 9.62 20.72 7.99
N GLY A 96 8.86 20.34 9.03
CA GLY A 96 7.45 20.68 9.17
C GLY A 96 6.48 19.62 8.60
N TYR A 97 6.94 18.37 8.41
CA TYR A 97 6.12 17.24 7.98
C TYR A 97 5.63 16.38 9.14
#